data_920f05ff90688fe46453d5f8f118c02d
#
_entry.id   920f05ff90688fe46453d5f8f118c02d
#
_cell.length_a   1.000
_cell.length_b   1.000
_cell.length_c   1.000
_cell.angle_alpha   90.00
_cell.angle_beta   90.00
_cell.angle_gamma   90.00
#
_symmetry.space_group_name_H-M   'P 1'
#
loop_
_entity.id
_entity.type
_entity.pdbx_description
1 polymer ?
#
loop_
_entity_poly.entity_id
_entity_poly.type
_entity_poly.pdbx_seq_one_letter_code
_entity_poly.pdbx_strand_id
1 'polypeptide(L)'
;MKKASYAAACIVALALAAPTFAQQGGVVAGKGPGMAGIAQTVNVQAKITKIDAKTREVTLKGPQGNEMTIEAGPEVKNFSKLKVGDTVDVQYVESLVLELKKGGGMPVERTEEKAMTSAKPGEKPGAAGGRRITVVGDVVNVDTAAKTVTVKGPKRTVDLHVEDPEQLQMVAKGDQVQATYTEAAAVSVLPAK
;
A
#
# COMPACT_ATOMS: atom_id res chain seq x y z
N MET A 1 -4.03 -40.74 -8.84
CA MET A 1 -2.89 -39.83 -8.91
C MET A 1 -3.43 -38.41 -8.96
N LYS A 2 -3.56 -37.75 -7.80
CA LYS A 2 -4.08 -36.37 -7.69
C LYS A 2 -2.88 -35.41 -7.63
N LYS A 3 -2.76 -34.57 -8.64
CA LYS A 3 -1.72 -33.54 -8.70
C LYS A 3 -2.05 -32.43 -7.66
N ALA A 4 -1.24 -32.35 -6.63
CA ALA A 4 -1.28 -31.24 -5.68
C ALA A 4 -0.67 -30.01 -6.39
N SER A 5 -1.50 -29.02 -6.66
CA SER A 5 -1.04 -27.70 -7.09
C SER A 5 -0.51 -26.96 -5.89
N TYR A 6 0.79 -26.86 -5.77
CA TYR A 6 1.46 -25.96 -4.86
C TYR A 6 1.22 -24.52 -5.32
N ALA A 7 0.28 -23.82 -4.70
CA ALA A 7 0.21 -22.38 -4.81
C ALA A 7 1.32 -21.81 -3.93
N ALA A 8 2.48 -21.57 -4.52
CA ALA A 8 3.50 -20.76 -3.91
C ALA A 8 2.85 -19.42 -3.51
N ALA A 9 2.95 -19.05 -2.24
CA ALA A 9 2.66 -17.71 -1.78
C ALA A 9 3.71 -16.80 -2.43
N CYS A 10 3.44 -16.43 -3.68
CA CYS A 10 4.15 -15.34 -4.32
C CYS A 10 3.92 -14.13 -3.42
N ILE A 11 4.97 -13.67 -2.76
CA ILE A 11 5.14 -12.24 -2.56
C ILE A 11 4.87 -11.68 -3.95
N VAL A 12 3.67 -11.14 -4.14
CA VAL A 12 3.35 -10.44 -5.37
C VAL A 12 4.24 -9.20 -5.33
N ALA A 13 5.44 -9.34 -5.88
CA ALA A 13 6.15 -8.21 -6.41
C ALA A 13 5.21 -7.68 -7.51
N LEU A 14 4.32 -6.77 -7.12
CA LEU A 14 3.60 -5.96 -8.08
C LEU A 14 4.69 -5.14 -8.76
N ALA A 15 5.23 -5.67 -9.85
CA ALA A 15 5.98 -4.89 -10.81
C ALA A 15 4.97 -3.92 -11.41
N LEU A 16 4.71 -2.84 -10.67
CA LEU A 16 4.20 -1.64 -11.27
C LEU A 16 5.26 -1.25 -12.29
N ALA A 17 4.90 -1.33 -13.56
CA ALA A 17 5.60 -0.61 -14.61
C ALA A 17 5.41 0.88 -14.30
N ALA A 18 6.08 1.35 -13.25
CA ALA A 18 6.14 2.76 -12.92
C ALA A 18 6.95 3.43 -14.01
N PRO A 19 6.47 4.55 -14.56
CA PRO A 19 7.31 5.39 -15.39
C PRO A 19 8.59 5.66 -14.61
N THR A 20 9.73 5.57 -15.29
CA THR A 20 11.06 5.76 -14.71
C THR A 20 11.26 7.22 -14.28
N PHE A 21 10.61 7.62 -13.19
CA PHE A 21 10.97 8.83 -12.46
C PHE A 21 12.10 8.48 -11.48
N ALA A 22 13.00 9.41 -11.19
CA ALA A 22 13.98 9.22 -10.11
C ALA A 22 13.20 9.03 -8.81
N GLN A 23 13.15 7.79 -8.38
CA GLN A 23 12.36 7.30 -7.28
C GLN A 23 13.24 7.34 -6.03
N GLN A 24 12.95 8.22 -5.10
CA GLN A 24 13.47 8.11 -3.74
C GLN A 24 12.42 7.35 -2.93
N GLY A 25 12.74 6.14 -2.55
CA GLY A 25 11.86 5.31 -1.76
C GLY A 25 12.66 4.26 -1.00
N GLY A 26 12.05 3.72 0.04
CA GLY A 26 12.65 2.68 0.87
C GLY A 26 11.63 1.60 1.20
N VAL A 27 12.15 0.37 1.37
CA VAL A 27 11.41 -0.74 1.92
C VAL A 27 11.90 -0.97 3.35
N VAL A 28 10.99 -1.01 4.30
CA VAL A 28 11.27 -1.33 5.69
C VAL A 28 10.49 -2.58 6.06
N ALA A 29 11.20 -3.59 6.50
CA ALA A 29 10.61 -4.77 7.10
C ALA A 29 10.86 -4.75 8.61
N GLY A 30 9.85 -5.10 9.39
CA GLY A 30 9.93 -5.16 10.83
C GLY A 30 9.26 -6.41 11.37
N LYS A 31 9.76 -6.92 12.49
CA LYS A 31 9.14 -8.01 13.24
C LYS A 31 9.21 -7.73 14.72
N GLY A 32 8.24 -8.26 15.44
CA GLY A 32 8.17 -8.30 16.90
C GLY A 32 7.43 -9.56 17.35
N PRO A 33 7.29 -9.80 18.65
CA PRO A 33 6.56 -10.95 19.16
C PRO A 33 5.14 -11.01 18.61
N GLY A 34 4.81 -12.05 17.82
CA GLY A 34 3.51 -12.21 17.18
C GLY A 34 3.17 -11.18 16.12
N MET A 35 4.15 -10.43 15.61
CA MET A 35 3.95 -9.40 14.59
C MET A 35 5.03 -9.46 13.53
N ALA A 36 4.63 -9.28 12.26
CA ALA A 36 5.52 -9.07 11.13
C ALA A 36 4.93 -8.04 10.18
N GLY A 37 5.75 -7.21 9.57
CA GLY A 37 5.28 -6.20 8.64
C GLY A 37 6.32 -5.78 7.63
N ILE A 38 5.83 -5.27 6.51
CA ILE A 38 6.61 -4.63 5.47
C ILE A 38 5.93 -3.32 5.08
N ALA A 39 6.72 -2.28 4.90
CA ALA A 39 6.24 -1.00 4.39
C ALA A 39 7.16 -0.52 3.27
N GLN A 40 6.56 0.05 2.24
CA GLN A 40 7.25 0.69 1.13
C GLN A 40 6.80 2.13 1.02
N THR A 41 7.75 3.03 0.85
CA THR A 41 7.49 4.44 0.57
C THR A 41 8.14 4.81 -0.76
N VAL A 42 7.42 5.54 -1.58
CA VAL A 42 7.89 6.05 -2.87
C VAL A 42 7.63 7.55 -2.90
N ASN A 43 8.68 8.34 -3.16
CA ASN A 43 8.59 9.77 -3.36
C ASN A 43 9.01 10.09 -4.79
N VAL A 44 8.17 10.83 -5.50
CA VAL A 44 8.43 11.24 -6.88
C VAL A 44 8.21 12.73 -7.00
N GLN A 45 9.19 13.43 -7.57
CA GLN A 45 9.07 14.85 -7.90
C GLN A 45 9.12 15.06 -9.40
N ALA A 46 8.23 15.91 -9.91
CA ALA A 46 8.18 16.25 -11.31
C ALA A 46 7.81 17.74 -11.49
N LYS A 47 8.32 18.37 -12.55
CA LYS A 47 7.95 19.76 -12.91
C LYS A 47 6.74 19.77 -13.82
N ILE A 48 5.84 20.72 -13.60
CA ILE A 48 4.74 21.00 -14.52
C ILE A 48 5.30 21.69 -15.77
N THR A 49 5.14 21.06 -16.93
CA THR A 49 5.54 21.61 -18.23
C THR A 49 4.37 22.14 -19.05
N LYS A 50 3.15 21.62 -18.82
CA LYS A 50 1.94 22.07 -19.50
C LYS A 50 0.71 21.91 -18.60
N ILE A 51 -0.26 22.79 -18.75
CA ILE A 51 -1.57 22.73 -18.07
C ILE A 51 -2.65 23.00 -19.11
N ASP A 52 -3.64 22.11 -19.19
CA ASP A 52 -4.90 22.35 -19.89
C ASP A 52 -6.01 22.52 -18.85
N ALA A 53 -6.51 23.76 -18.73
CA ALA A 53 -7.52 24.08 -17.73
C ALA A 53 -8.92 23.54 -18.10
N LYS A 54 -9.17 23.23 -19.38
CA LYS A 54 -10.48 22.74 -19.85
C LYS A 54 -10.64 21.25 -19.55
N THR A 55 -9.62 20.48 -19.86
CA THR A 55 -9.59 19.03 -19.62
C THR A 55 -9.04 18.66 -18.23
N ARG A 56 -8.50 19.66 -17.48
CA ARG A 56 -7.77 19.48 -16.21
C ARG A 56 -6.53 18.60 -16.35
N GLU A 57 -5.96 18.50 -17.55
CA GLU A 57 -4.74 17.77 -17.80
C GLU A 57 -3.49 18.57 -17.41
N VAL A 58 -2.56 17.88 -16.79
CA VAL A 58 -1.26 18.42 -16.39
C VAL A 58 -0.17 17.52 -16.95
N THR A 59 0.75 18.10 -17.74
CA THR A 59 1.95 17.38 -18.19
C THR A 59 3.07 17.61 -17.20
N LEU A 60 3.61 16.51 -16.70
CA LEU A 60 4.67 16.44 -15.71
C LEU A 60 5.95 15.92 -16.35
N LYS A 61 7.07 16.58 -16.06
CA LYS A 61 8.41 16.15 -16.47
C LYS A 61 9.22 15.74 -15.27
N GLY A 62 9.61 14.47 -15.25
CA GLY A 62 10.45 13.90 -14.22
C GLY A 62 11.91 14.36 -14.32
N PRO A 63 12.74 14.09 -13.30
CA PRO A 63 14.14 14.50 -13.26
C PRO A 63 15.00 13.85 -14.36
N GLN A 64 14.58 12.73 -14.91
CA GLN A 64 15.25 12.04 -16.03
C GLN A 64 14.78 12.54 -17.40
N GLY A 65 13.90 13.56 -17.44
CA GLY A 65 13.42 14.16 -18.68
C GLY A 65 12.20 13.49 -19.30
N ASN A 66 11.76 12.36 -18.80
CA ASN A 66 10.53 11.68 -19.24
C ASN A 66 9.29 12.51 -18.86
N GLU A 67 8.33 12.54 -19.76
CA GLU A 67 7.07 13.29 -19.59
C GLU A 67 5.88 12.33 -19.49
N MET A 68 4.91 12.73 -18.66
CA MET A 68 3.61 12.07 -18.59
C MET A 68 2.50 13.12 -18.44
N THR A 69 1.35 12.83 -19.00
CA THR A 69 0.15 13.66 -18.83
C THR A 69 -0.85 12.92 -17.94
N ILE A 70 -1.34 13.63 -16.94
CA ILE A 70 -2.35 13.13 -16.00
C ILE A 70 -3.54 14.07 -15.96
N GLU A 71 -4.73 13.52 -15.75
CA GLU A 71 -5.94 14.31 -15.47
C GLU A 71 -6.09 14.50 -13.95
N ALA A 72 -6.19 15.75 -13.53
CA ALA A 72 -6.43 16.09 -12.13
C ALA A 72 -7.92 15.96 -11.81
N GLY A 73 -8.30 14.97 -11.02
CA GLY A 73 -9.68 14.71 -10.62
C GLY A 73 -10.31 15.87 -9.81
N PRO A 74 -11.62 15.80 -9.53
CA PRO A 74 -12.35 16.86 -8.83
C PRO A 74 -11.91 17.07 -7.37
N GLU A 75 -11.23 16.08 -6.78
CA GLU A 75 -10.62 16.13 -5.44
C GLU A 75 -9.45 17.11 -5.38
N VAL A 76 -8.76 17.39 -6.50
CA VAL A 76 -7.71 18.40 -6.57
C VAL A 76 -8.34 19.78 -6.57
N LYS A 77 -8.55 20.31 -5.36
CA LYS A 77 -9.05 21.67 -5.18
C LYS A 77 -7.98 22.69 -5.58
N ASN A 78 -8.43 23.93 -5.85
CA ASN A 78 -7.54 25.04 -6.22
C ASN A 78 -6.69 24.79 -7.49
N PHE A 79 -7.14 23.93 -8.41
CA PHE A 79 -6.45 23.61 -9.67
C PHE A 79 -5.99 24.85 -10.43
N SER A 80 -6.80 25.94 -10.43
CA SER A 80 -6.49 27.21 -11.06
C SER A 80 -5.24 27.94 -10.52
N LYS A 81 -4.70 27.48 -9.39
CA LYS A 81 -3.45 28.00 -8.81
C LYS A 81 -2.20 27.30 -9.32
N LEU A 82 -2.35 26.22 -10.10
CA LEU A 82 -1.22 25.57 -10.76
C LEU A 82 -0.58 26.49 -11.78
N LYS A 83 0.74 26.45 -11.84
CA LYS A 83 1.54 27.18 -12.82
C LYS A 83 2.56 26.25 -13.48
N VAL A 84 2.83 26.48 -14.75
CA VAL A 84 3.98 25.88 -15.43
C VAL A 84 5.25 26.27 -14.68
N GLY A 85 6.11 25.30 -14.40
CA GLY A 85 7.31 25.45 -13.58
C GLY A 85 7.14 25.06 -12.10
N ASP A 86 5.90 24.96 -11.59
CA ASP A 86 5.67 24.39 -10.25
C ASP A 86 6.18 22.95 -10.19
N THR A 87 6.59 22.50 -9.00
CA THR A 87 7.00 21.13 -8.74
C THR A 87 5.84 20.37 -8.08
N VAL A 88 5.46 19.25 -8.65
CA VAL A 88 4.53 18.30 -8.03
C VAL A 88 5.36 17.29 -7.25
N ASP A 89 5.04 17.12 -5.97
CA ASP A 89 5.59 16.13 -5.07
C ASP A 89 4.52 15.07 -4.81
N VAL A 90 4.81 13.82 -5.17
CA VAL A 90 3.93 12.67 -4.99
C VAL A 90 4.58 11.73 -4.00
N GLN A 91 3.88 11.46 -2.91
CA GLN A 91 4.24 10.45 -1.93
C GLN A 91 3.27 9.30 -2.00
N TYR A 92 3.78 8.09 -2.10
CA TYR A 92 3.00 6.86 -2.06
C TYR A 92 3.55 5.96 -0.96
N VAL A 93 2.66 5.44 -0.14
CA VAL A 93 2.97 4.52 0.94
C VAL A 93 2.11 3.28 0.82
N GLU A 94 2.73 2.14 0.93
CA GLU A 94 2.07 0.84 0.98
C GLU A 94 2.64 0.04 2.15
N SER A 95 1.79 -0.62 2.91
CA SER A 95 2.23 -1.48 4.02
C SER A 95 1.32 -2.67 4.22
N LEU A 96 1.91 -3.78 4.63
CA LEU A 96 1.21 -4.97 5.10
C LEU A 96 1.76 -5.33 6.49
N VAL A 97 0.86 -5.44 7.47
CA VAL A 97 1.18 -5.86 8.83
C VAL A 97 0.35 -7.08 9.17
N LEU A 98 1.00 -8.11 9.68
CA LEU A 98 0.38 -9.32 10.22
C LEU A 98 0.53 -9.32 11.74
N GLU A 99 -0.55 -9.51 12.46
CA GLU A 99 -0.58 -9.59 13.93
C GLU A 99 -1.25 -10.88 14.37
N LEU A 100 -0.60 -11.61 15.29
CA LEU A 100 -1.18 -12.74 15.97
C LEU A 100 -2.11 -12.26 17.10
N LYS A 101 -3.34 -12.71 17.09
CA LYS A 101 -4.33 -12.48 18.16
C LYS A 101 -4.58 -13.80 18.88
N LYS A 102 -4.19 -13.85 20.13
CA LYS A 102 -4.28 -15.06 20.94
C LYS A 102 -5.72 -15.38 21.32
N GLY A 103 -6.07 -16.67 21.28
CA GLY A 103 -7.32 -17.21 21.82
C GLY A 103 -8.57 -16.95 20.97
N GLY A 104 -8.46 -16.36 19.79
CA GLY A 104 -9.60 -16.13 18.90
C GLY A 104 -10.62 -15.10 19.41
N GLY A 105 -11.86 -15.16 18.90
CA GLY A 105 -12.99 -14.36 19.41
C GLY A 105 -13.34 -13.14 18.58
N MET A 106 -12.50 -12.73 17.63
CA MET A 106 -12.86 -11.68 16.68
C MET A 106 -13.67 -12.25 15.51
N PRO A 107 -14.59 -11.48 14.92
CA PRO A 107 -15.27 -11.91 13.70
C PRO A 107 -14.26 -12.18 12.57
N VAL A 108 -14.43 -13.31 11.87
CA VAL A 108 -13.66 -13.63 10.66
C VAL A 108 -14.25 -12.82 9.52
N GLU A 109 -13.68 -11.66 9.27
CA GLU A 109 -14.24 -10.70 8.32
C GLU A 109 -13.15 -9.93 7.55
N ARG A 110 -13.59 -9.20 6.53
CA ARG A 110 -12.80 -8.22 5.81
C ARG A 110 -13.49 -6.87 5.88
N THR A 111 -12.84 -5.90 6.45
CA THR A 111 -13.27 -4.50 6.45
C THR A 111 -12.42 -3.67 5.52
N GLU A 112 -13.00 -2.61 4.98
CA GLU A 112 -12.29 -1.65 4.14
C GLU A 112 -12.71 -0.23 4.52
N GLU A 113 -11.75 0.58 4.88
CA GLU A 113 -11.91 2.00 5.19
C GLU A 113 -11.22 2.82 4.10
N LYS A 114 -11.86 3.89 3.65
CA LYS A 114 -11.30 4.85 2.70
C LYS A 114 -11.34 6.24 3.30
N ALA A 115 -10.28 6.98 3.07
CA ALA A 115 -10.19 8.39 3.46
C ALA A 115 -9.67 9.21 2.29
N MET A 116 -10.18 10.43 2.15
CA MET A 116 -9.71 11.39 1.18
C MET A 116 -9.75 12.78 1.79
N THR A 117 -8.75 13.58 1.50
CA THR A 117 -8.66 14.97 1.89
C THR A 117 -8.11 15.80 0.73
N SER A 118 -8.42 17.07 0.72
CA SER A 118 -7.97 18.01 -0.30
C SER A 118 -7.39 19.25 0.37
N ALA A 119 -6.57 20.00 -0.35
CA ALA A 119 -6.06 21.30 0.09
C ALA A 119 -7.20 22.23 0.50
N LYS A 120 -6.98 23.02 1.54
CA LYS A 120 -7.94 24.04 2.00
C LYS A 120 -8.05 25.18 0.99
N PRO A 121 -9.17 25.93 1.02
CA PRO A 121 -9.28 27.15 0.25
C PRO A 121 -8.11 28.10 0.55
N GLY A 122 -7.48 28.63 -0.50
CA GLY A 122 -6.34 29.53 -0.36
C GLY A 122 -4.97 28.86 -0.42
N GLU A 123 -4.85 27.58 -0.13
CA GLU A 123 -3.61 26.82 -0.24
C GLU A 123 -3.22 26.47 -1.68
N LYS A 124 -2.00 25.99 -1.89
CA LYS A 124 -1.59 25.37 -3.17
C LYS A 124 -2.40 24.10 -3.40
N PRO A 125 -2.65 23.72 -4.65
CA PRO A 125 -3.35 22.48 -4.97
C PRO A 125 -2.68 21.26 -4.35
N GLY A 126 -3.50 20.37 -3.83
CA GLY A 126 -3.04 19.11 -3.24
C GLY A 126 -4.23 18.24 -2.87
N ALA A 127 -3.99 16.95 -2.83
CA ALA A 127 -4.93 15.96 -2.35
C ALA A 127 -4.17 14.79 -1.72
N ALA A 128 -4.79 14.14 -0.76
CA ALA A 128 -4.30 12.88 -0.23
C ALA A 128 -5.46 11.92 -0.07
N GLY A 129 -5.22 10.66 -0.38
CA GLY A 129 -6.21 9.62 -0.22
C GLY A 129 -5.55 8.30 0.15
N GLY A 130 -6.31 7.42 0.74
CA GLY A 130 -5.83 6.10 1.10
C GLY A 130 -6.96 5.15 1.44
N ARG A 131 -6.58 3.89 1.53
CA ARG A 131 -7.45 2.83 2.01
C ARG A 131 -6.71 1.94 2.99
N ARG A 132 -7.46 1.43 3.95
CA ARG A 132 -7.02 0.40 4.87
C ARG A 132 -7.95 -0.80 4.71
N ILE A 133 -7.35 -1.96 4.51
CA ILE A 133 -8.06 -3.24 4.44
C ILE A 133 -7.59 -4.06 5.62
N THR A 134 -8.51 -4.48 6.47
CA THR A 134 -8.24 -5.38 7.58
C THR A 134 -8.93 -6.70 7.31
N VAL A 135 -8.20 -7.79 7.44
CA VAL A 135 -8.72 -9.16 7.29
C VAL A 135 -8.36 -9.94 8.54
N VAL A 136 -9.36 -10.55 9.16
CA VAL A 136 -9.18 -11.47 10.29
C VAL A 136 -9.46 -12.89 9.81
N GLY A 137 -8.59 -13.82 10.19
CA GLY A 137 -8.75 -15.25 9.87
C GLY A 137 -8.33 -16.13 11.04
N ASP A 138 -8.98 -17.29 11.15
CA ASP A 138 -8.69 -18.30 12.17
C ASP A 138 -7.51 -19.16 11.79
N VAL A 139 -6.60 -19.40 12.72
CA VAL A 139 -5.55 -20.41 12.60
C VAL A 139 -6.18 -21.79 12.76
N VAL A 140 -6.28 -22.53 11.66
CA VAL A 140 -6.89 -23.87 11.63
C VAL A 140 -5.86 -24.99 11.69
N ASN A 141 -4.62 -24.72 11.31
CA ASN A 141 -3.50 -25.67 11.41
C ASN A 141 -2.16 -24.95 11.56
N VAL A 142 -1.23 -25.60 12.28
CA VAL A 142 0.19 -25.18 12.37
C VAL A 142 1.04 -26.40 12.09
N ASP A 143 1.82 -26.35 11.04
CA ASP A 143 2.80 -27.39 10.67
C ASP A 143 4.21 -26.84 10.92
N THR A 144 4.81 -27.27 12.03
CA THR A 144 6.16 -26.82 12.42
C THR A 144 7.26 -27.39 11.54
N ALA A 145 7.06 -28.58 10.96
CA ALA A 145 8.03 -29.21 10.07
C ALA A 145 8.06 -28.53 8.70
N ALA A 146 6.87 -28.18 8.17
CA ALA A 146 6.74 -27.41 6.93
C ALA A 146 6.87 -25.90 7.13
N LYS A 147 6.99 -25.41 8.37
CA LYS A 147 6.99 -23.98 8.74
C LYS A 147 5.78 -23.23 8.20
N THR A 148 4.61 -23.84 8.28
CA THR A 148 3.39 -23.31 7.66
C THR A 148 2.28 -23.15 8.67
N VAL A 149 1.61 -22.00 8.62
CA VAL A 149 0.39 -21.71 9.39
C VAL A 149 -0.76 -21.58 8.41
N THR A 150 -1.76 -22.45 8.53
CA THR A 150 -2.97 -22.40 7.70
C THR A 150 -4.01 -21.50 8.36
N VAL A 151 -4.38 -20.43 7.68
CA VAL A 151 -5.34 -19.42 8.14
C VAL A 151 -6.59 -19.44 7.28
N LYS A 152 -7.75 -19.67 7.93
CA LYS A 152 -9.07 -19.61 7.30
C LYS A 152 -9.62 -18.19 7.39
N GLY A 153 -9.52 -17.45 6.30
CA GLY A 153 -10.11 -16.11 6.17
C GLY A 153 -11.57 -16.15 5.71
N PRO A 154 -12.21 -14.98 5.55
CA PRO A 154 -13.63 -14.86 5.22
C PRO A 154 -13.99 -15.37 3.82
N LYS A 155 -13.05 -15.36 2.88
CA LYS A 155 -13.27 -15.78 1.49
C LYS A 155 -12.47 -17.00 1.06
N ARG A 156 -11.33 -17.24 1.70
CA ARG A 156 -10.41 -18.32 1.33
C ARG A 156 -9.55 -18.73 2.51
N THR A 157 -9.05 -19.95 2.44
CA THR A 157 -7.99 -20.44 3.33
C THR A 157 -6.64 -20.20 2.64
N VAL A 158 -5.65 -19.74 3.38
CA VAL A 158 -4.29 -19.47 2.91
C VAL A 158 -3.27 -20.14 3.82
N ASP A 159 -2.17 -20.56 3.25
CA ASP A 159 -1.02 -21.05 3.98
C ASP A 159 0.04 -19.95 4.05
N LEU A 160 0.41 -19.57 5.27
CA LEU A 160 1.44 -18.58 5.53
C LEU A 160 2.73 -19.32 5.90
N HIS A 161 3.80 -19.07 5.15
CA HIS A 161 5.11 -19.60 5.48
C HIS A 161 5.79 -18.70 6.51
N VAL A 162 6.18 -19.27 7.64
CA VAL A 162 6.79 -18.56 8.78
C VAL A 162 8.21 -19.07 8.97
N GLU A 163 9.17 -18.34 8.44
CA GLU A 163 10.60 -18.70 8.50
C GLU A 163 11.17 -18.68 9.90
N ASP A 164 10.70 -17.75 10.73
CA ASP A 164 11.20 -17.54 12.08
C ASP A 164 10.61 -18.57 13.07
N PRO A 165 11.43 -19.48 13.64
CA PRO A 165 10.93 -20.49 14.56
C PRO A 165 10.32 -19.91 15.84
N GLU A 166 10.80 -18.77 16.32
CA GLU A 166 10.27 -18.13 17.52
C GLU A 166 8.86 -17.60 17.28
N GLN A 167 8.62 -17.01 16.11
CA GLN A 167 7.29 -16.58 15.69
C GLN A 167 6.35 -17.79 15.53
N LEU A 168 6.84 -18.87 14.90
CA LEU A 168 6.03 -20.06 14.67
C LEU A 168 5.61 -20.75 15.99
N GLN A 169 6.48 -20.78 16.98
CA GLN A 169 6.20 -21.35 18.31
C GLN A 169 5.12 -20.56 19.08
N MET A 170 4.95 -19.27 18.75
CA MET A 170 3.90 -18.44 19.36
C MET A 170 2.52 -18.73 18.80
N VAL A 171 2.41 -19.34 17.62
CA VAL A 171 1.13 -19.58 16.95
C VAL A 171 0.54 -20.92 17.35
N ALA A 172 -0.72 -20.94 17.73
CA ALA A 172 -1.45 -22.16 18.03
C ALA A 172 -2.76 -22.22 17.22
N LYS A 173 -3.23 -23.45 16.98
CA LYS A 173 -4.58 -23.65 16.43
C LYS A 173 -5.61 -23.03 17.37
N GLY A 174 -6.55 -22.25 16.81
CA GLY A 174 -7.56 -21.49 17.55
C GLY A 174 -7.17 -20.04 17.83
N ASP A 175 -5.91 -19.65 17.59
CA ASP A 175 -5.55 -18.24 17.50
C ASP A 175 -6.11 -17.61 16.21
N GLN A 176 -5.99 -16.30 16.08
CA GLN A 176 -6.34 -15.57 14.87
C GLN A 176 -5.16 -14.77 14.34
N VAL A 177 -5.14 -14.54 13.03
CA VAL A 177 -4.21 -13.62 12.38
C VAL A 177 -5.01 -12.45 11.82
N GLN A 178 -4.64 -11.24 12.22
CA GLN A 178 -5.12 -10.02 11.63
C GLN A 178 -4.10 -9.51 10.62
N ALA A 179 -4.49 -9.39 9.36
CA ALA A 179 -3.71 -8.76 8.30
C ALA A 179 -4.24 -7.36 8.04
N THR A 180 -3.41 -6.34 8.17
CA THR A 180 -3.75 -4.95 7.86
C THR A 180 -2.92 -4.48 6.68
N TYR A 181 -3.60 -4.24 5.55
CA TYR A 181 -3.02 -3.61 4.37
C TYR A 181 -3.41 -2.14 4.33
N THR A 182 -2.43 -1.27 4.20
CA THR A 182 -2.63 0.17 4.05
C THR A 182 -1.97 0.65 2.77
N GLU A 183 -2.70 1.44 2.01
CA GLU A 183 -2.22 2.13 0.81
C GLU A 183 -2.65 3.58 0.90
N ALA A 184 -1.72 4.51 0.70
CA ALA A 184 -1.99 5.93 0.72
C ALA A 184 -1.13 6.67 -0.31
N ALA A 185 -1.74 7.67 -0.94
CA ALA A 185 -1.05 8.57 -1.85
C ALA A 185 -1.35 10.03 -1.44
N ALA A 186 -0.34 10.86 -1.50
CA ALA A 186 -0.46 12.29 -1.31
C ALA A 186 0.20 13.03 -2.47
N VAL A 187 -0.46 14.05 -2.97
CA VAL A 187 0.04 14.94 -4.02
C VAL A 187 0.03 16.35 -3.48
N SER A 188 1.15 17.02 -3.54
CA SER A 188 1.29 18.44 -3.17
C SER A 188 2.04 19.22 -4.24
N VAL A 189 1.78 20.53 -4.31
CA VAL A 189 2.42 21.40 -5.29
C VAL A 189 3.28 22.43 -4.59
N LEU A 190 4.55 22.42 -4.91
CA LEU A 190 5.53 23.39 -4.42
C LEU A 190 5.70 24.51 -5.48
N PRO A 191 5.76 25.80 -5.06
CA PRO A 191 6.01 26.89 -5.99
C PRO A 191 7.32 26.72 -6.73
N ALA A 192 7.38 27.17 -7.99
CA ALA A 192 8.64 27.37 -8.67
C ALA A 192 9.52 28.33 -7.84
N LYS A 193 10.79 27.94 -7.64
CA LYS A 193 11.81 28.81 -7.02
C LYS A 193 12.33 29.81 -8.03
#